data_39dd60616310d30ce8bf3867f81902db
#
_entry.id   39dd60616310d30ce8bf3867f81902db
#
_cell.length_a   1.000
_cell.length_b   1.000
_cell.length_c   1.000
_cell.angle_alpha   90.00
_cell.angle_beta   90.00
_cell.angle_gamma   90.00
#
_symmetry.space_group_name_H-M   'P 1'
#
loop_
_entity.id
_entity.type
_entity.pdbx_description
1 polymer ?
#
loop_
_entity_poly.entity_id
_entity_poly.type
_entity_poly.pdbx_seq_one_letter_code
_entity_poly.pdbx_strand_id
1 'polypeptide(L)'
;METEANSNVGQKGRFYLTKNIWVPQEPIENLNLKMSDIILRRMPKLPLGGVDALKAFPVLAELKKSHDKIKADLQYLLKHHEEIPALHEVHPRDLYVAGRAWRTFLLKIWGHEIVENTAAVPDTYAAISRIPGVHTALFSILHGYAEIVPHRGSAAGVIRFHYPLIVPSEPEKCWIEIGGHHFFWREGEPLVFDDTREHWVKNQTDQTRVVLIIDFNADMPFPVNLYTALRYNLIRHSTEVKAVRDRAAIGVPPRKPATERADGLISGARHMTEVATTSRPGKSGH
;
A
#
# COMPACT_ATOMS: atom_id res chain seq x y z
N MET A 1 3.80 -35.72 31.48
CA MET A 1 4.99 -34.90 31.17
C MET A 1 4.51 -33.64 30.49
N GLU A 2 4.17 -32.67 31.33
CA GLU A 2 3.78 -31.32 30.90
C GLU A 2 5.03 -30.55 30.54
N THR A 3 5.14 -30.10 29.30
CA THR A 3 6.20 -29.20 28.90
C THR A 3 5.74 -27.78 29.17
N GLU A 4 6.37 -27.17 30.16
CA GLU A 4 6.23 -25.77 30.56
C GLU A 4 6.36 -24.83 29.35
N ALA A 5 5.29 -24.13 29.07
CA ALA A 5 5.26 -22.97 28.19
C ALA A 5 5.97 -21.82 28.97
N ASN A 6 7.20 -21.54 28.57
CA ASN A 6 8.03 -20.53 29.18
C ASN A 6 7.49 -19.13 28.92
N SER A 7 6.90 -18.54 29.93
CA SER A 7 6.37 -17.18 29.98
C SER A 7 7.52 -16.16 30.03
N ASN A 8 8.01 -15.74 28.86
CA ASN A 8 8.88 -14.60 28.73
C ASN A 8 8.15 -13.41 28.07
N VAL A 9 7.21 -12.83 28.82
CA VAL A 9 6.41 -11.67 28.42
C VAL A 9 7.14 -10.33 28.65
N GLY A 10 8.39 -10.35 29.14
CA GLY A 10 9.11 -9.17 29.60
C GLY A 10 10.09 -8.49 28.63
N GLN A 11 10.26 -8.98 27.39
CA GLN A 11 11.20 -8.39 26.42
C GLN A 11 10.60 -8.21 25.01
N LYS A 12 9.36 -7.74 24.93
CA LYS A 12 8.62 -7.57 23.67
C LYS A 12 9.03 -6.38 22.81
N GLY A 13 10.18 -5.78 22.99
CA GLY A 13 10.60 -4.55 22.31
C GLY A 13 11.66 -4.70 21.21
N ARG A 14 12.07 -5.89 20.79
CA ARG A 14 13.26 -6.04 19.94
C ARG A 14 13.20 -7.06 18.81
N PHE A 15 12.03 -7.39 18.29
CA PHE A 15 11.96 -8.30 17.15
C PHE A 15 11.70 -7.54 15.86
N TYR A 16 12.78 -7.15 15.20
CA TYR A 16 12.78 -6.76 13.81
C TYR A 16 12.81 -8.01 12.93
N LEU A 17 12.20 -7.92 11.79
CA LEU A 17 11.94 -8.82 10.68
C LEU A 17 12.97 -9.91 10.30
N THR A 18 13.90 -10.28 11.18
CA THR A 18 14.90 -11.31 10.90
C THR A 18 15.13 -12.22 12.09
N LYS A 19 14.32 -13.28 12.22
CA LYS A 19 14.47 -14.28 13.27
C LYS A 19 15.78 -15.08 13.20
N ASN A 20 16.59 -14.98 12.15
CA ASN A 20 17.78 -15.83 11.95
C ASN A 20 19.05 -15.11 11.51
N ILE A 21 19.10 -13.79 11.50
CA ILE A 21 20.38 -13.08 11.32
C ILE A 21 20.52 -12.11 12.47
N TRP A 22 21.26 -12.53 13.47
CA TRP A 22 21.78 -11.66 14.51
C TRP A 22 22.81 -10.73 13.86
N VAL A 23 22.34 -9.70 13.18
CA VAL A 23 23.18 -8.55 12.87
C VAL A 23 22.95 -7.57 14.01
N PRO A 24 24.01 -7.05 14.66
CA PRO A 24 23.86 -5.97 15.64
C PRO A 24 23.34 -4.73 14.90
N GLN A 25 22.02 -4.59 14.80
CA GLN A 25 21.36 -3.44 14.15
C GLN A 25 21.19 -2.28 15.12
N GLU A 26 21.41 -2.54 16.40
CA GLU A 26 21.15 -1.62 17.50
C GLU A 26 21.65 -0.17 17.31
N PRO A 27 22.85 0.11 16.79
CA PRO A 27 23.28 1.50 16.62
C PRO A 27 22.50 2.25 15.56
N ILE A 28 22.20 1.60 14.41
CA ILE A 28 21.48 2.21 13.29
C ILE A 28 19.99 2.38 13.62
N GLU A 29 19.42 1.39 14.27
CA GLU A 29 18.02 1.44 14.72
C GLU A 29 17.81 2.49 15.81
N ASN A 30 18.67 2.54 16.79
CA ASN A 30 18.62 3.56 17.83
C ASN A 30 18.79 4.97 17.24
N LEU A 31 19.63 5.12 16.22
CA LEU A 31 19.76 6.38 15.50
C LEU A 31 18.47 6.69 14.72
N ASN A 32 17.90 5.72 14.02
CA ASN A 32 16.63 5.90 13.32
C ASN A 32 15.50 6.33 14.27
N LEU A 33 15.34 5.68 15.40
CA LEU A 33 14.33 6.04 16.39
C LEU A 33 14.54 7.44 16.96
N LYS A 34 15.78 7.80 17.29
CA LYS A 34 16.12 9.17 17.75
C LYS A 34 15.82 10.21 16.66
N MET A 35 16.15 9.92 15.41
CA MET A 35 15.87 10.81 14.30
C MET A 35 14.38 10.90 14.04
N SER A 36 13.64 9.78 14.12
CA SER A 36 12.19 9.78 14.05
C SER A 36 11.55 10.65 15.13
N ASP A 37 11.98 10.53 16.37
CA ASP A 37 11.47 11.38 17.47
C ASP A 37 11.73 12.87 17.24
N ILE A 38 12.87 13.26 16.67
CA ILE A 38 13.16 14.64 16.29
C ILE A 38 12.21 15.12 15.19
N ILE A 39 11.96 14.27 14.19
CA ILE A 39 11.08 14.54 13.06
C ILE A 39 9.65 14.74 13.56
N LEU A 40 9.14 13.82 14.37
CA LEU A 40 7.78 13.83 14.88
C LEU A 40 7.44 15.03 15.77
N ARG A 41 8.43 15.60 16.47
CA ARG A 41 8.21 16.84 17.25
C ARG A 41 7.84 18.04 16.38
N ARG A 42 8.12 17.98 15.07
CA ARG A 42 7.89 19.07 14.10
C ARG A 42 6.74 18.78 13.13
N MET A 43 6.14 17.59 13.23
CA MET A 43 5.01 17.17 12.40
C MET A 43 3.68 17.28 13.16
N PRO A 44 2.54 17.26 12.46
CA PRO A 44 1.24 17.03 13.10
C PRO A 44 1.29 15.81 14.01
N LYS A 45 0.57 15.82 15.12
CA LYS A 45 0.49 14.64 15.99
C LYS A 45 -0.11 13.48 15.21
N LEU A 46 0.70 12.51 14.87
CA LEU A 46 0.30 11.27 14.20
C LEU A 46 0.04 10.17 15.25
N PRO A 47 -0.85 9.22 15.01
CA PRO A 47 -1.63 9.03 13.77
C PRO A 47 -2.84 9.94 13.62
N LEU A 48 -3.25 10.19 12.38
CA LEU A 48 -4.42 10.97 11.99
C LEU A 48 -5.32 10.16 11.06
N GLY A 49 -6.63 10.23 11.26
CA GLY A 49 -7.62 9.57 10.40
C GLY A 49 -8.62 10.53 9.75
N GLY A 50 -9.24 10.08 8.66
CA GLY A 50 -10.37 10.77 8.04
C GLY A 50 -10.12 12.23 7.69
N VAL A 51 -10.99 13.11 8.21
CA VAL A 51 -10.95 14.56 7.94
C VAL A 51 -9.66 15.22 8.44
N ASP A 52 -9.13 14.80 9.58
CA ASP A 52 -7.91 15.41 10.13
C ASP A 52 -6.67 15.01 9.32
N ALA A 53 -6.63 13.78 8.78
CA ALA A 53 -5.60 13.40 7.83
C ALA A 53 -5.67 14.24 6.55
N LEU A 54 -6.86 14.50 6.01
CA LEU A 54 -7.06 15.34 4.82
C LEU A 54 -6.70 16.81 5.06
N LYS A 55 -6.95 17.34 6.28
CA LYS A 55 -6.54 18.70 6.64
C LYS A 55 -5.01 18.82 6.75
N ALA A 56 -4.37 17.84 7.39
CA ALA A 56 -2.92 17.84 7.57
C ALA A 56 -2.16 17.56 6.26
N PHE A 57 -2.75 16.77 5.37
CA PHE A 57 -2.18 16.35 4.09
C PHE A 57 -3.20 16.55 2.94
N PRO A 58 -3.42 17.80 2.49
CA PRO A 58 -4.44 18.11 1.47
C PRO A 58 -4.26 17.37 0.15
N VAL A 59 -3.03 16.97 -0.16
CA VAL A 59 -2.71 16.17 -1.36
C VAL A 59 -3.44 14.83 -1.41
N LEU A 60 -3.85 14.27 -0.28
CA LEU A 60 -4.66 13.04 -0.19
C LEU A 60 -6.07 13.21 -0.78
N ALA A 61 -6.54 14.46 -0.97
CA ALA A 61 -7.81 14.72 -1.63
C ALA A 61 -7.83 14.22 -3.08
N GLU A 62 -6.66 14.11 -3.74
CA GLU A 62 -6.56 13.55 -5.09
C GLU A 62 -6.94 12.06 -5.13
N LEU A 63 -6.59 11.30 -4.09
CA LEU A 63 -7.03 9.90 -3.97
C LEU A 63 -8.55 9.81 -3.84
N LYS A 64 -9.13 10.69 -3.02
CA LYS A 64 -10.58 10.74 -2.83
C LYS A 64 -11.33 11.07 -4.12
N LYS A 65 -10.83 12.01 -4.92
CA LYS A 65 -11.39 12.34 -6.24
C LYS A 65 -11.31 11.17 -7.23
N SER A 66 -10.32 10.31 -7.06
CA SER A 66 -10.05 9.16 -7.91
C SER A 66 -10.59 7.83 -7.35
N HIS A 67 -11.35 7.86 -6.25
CA HIS A 67 -11.77 6.67 -5.49
C HIS A 67 -12.40 5.59 -6.37
N ASP A 68 -13.41 5.94 -7.16
CA ASP A 68 -14.13 4.96 -8.00
C ASP A 68 -13.23 4.36 -9.08
N LYS A 69 -12.30 5.16 -9.63
CA LYS A 69 -11.32 4.69 -10.62
C LYS A 69 -10.33 3.73 -9.99
N ILE A 70 -9.83 4.04 -8.79
CA ILE A 70 -8.95 3.18 -8.00
C ILE A 70 -9.67 1.87 -7.64
N LYS A 71 -10.94 1.94 -7.22
CA LYS A 71 -11.74 0.73 -6.96
C LYS A 71 -11.94 -0.11 -8.21
N ALA A 72 -12.16 0.50 -9.35
CA ALA A 72 -12.32 -0.22 -10.63
C ALA A 72 -11.02 -0.92 -11.04
N ASP A 73 -9.85 -0.32 -10.81
CA ASP A 73 -8.55 -0.96 -11.00
C ASP A 73 -8.36 -2.12 -10.02
N LEU A 74 -8.70 -1.91 -8.74
CA LEU A 74 -8.64 -2.97 -7.74
C LEU A 74 -9.55 -4.16 -8.09
N GLN A 75 -10.78 -3.90 -8.53
CA GLN A 75 -11.70 -4.96 -8.95
C GLN A 75 -11.16 -5.76 -10.15
N TYR A 76 -10.47 -5.09 -11.07
CA TYR A 76 -9.76 -5.77 -12.15
C TYR A 76 -8.63 -6.64 -11.62
N LEU A 77 -7.79 -6.08 -10.75
CA LEU A 77 -6.68 -6.78 -10.13
C LEU A 77 -7.13 -8.02 -9.34
N LEU A 78 -8.22 -7.93 -8.60
CA LEU A 78 -8.74 -9.04 -7.79
C LEU A 78 -9.27 -10.22 -8.62
N LYS A 79 -9.54 -10.05 -9.92
CA LYS A 79 -9.82 -11.18 -10.83
C LYS A 79 -8.58 -12.03 -11.09
N HIS A 80 -7.40 -11.49 -10.84
CA HIS A 80 -6.09 -12.12 -10.97
C HIS A 80 -5.43 -12.35 -9.61
N HIS A 81 -6.24 -12.49 -8.54
CA HIS A 81 -5.72 -12.52 -7.16
C HIS A 81 -4.76 -13.68 -6.89
N GLU A 82 -4.89 -14.79 -7.60
CA GLU A 82 -3.98 -15.94 -7.47
C GLU A 82 -2.55 -15.61 -7.95
N GLU A 83 -2.42 -14.66 -8.89
CA GLU A 83 -1.14 -14.22 -9.42
C GLU A 83 -0.44 -13.20 -8.48
N ILE A 84 -1.17 -12.60 -7.51
CA ILE A 84 -0.62 -11.64 -6.57
C ILE A 84 0.19 -12.38 -5.51
N PRO A 85 1.51 -12.11 -5.39
CA PRO A 85 2.36 -12.82 -4.44
C PRO A 85 2.02 -12.47 -2.99
N ALA A 86 2.25 -13.42 -2.09
CA ALA A 86 2.35 -13.09 -0.69
C ALA A 86 3.59 -12.22 -0.43
N LEU A 87 3.55 -11.35 0.58
CA LEU A 87 4.66 -10.43 0.85
C LEU A 87 6.01 -11.14 0.94
N HIS A 88 6.08 -12.27 1.62
CA HIS A 88 7.33 -13.02 1.81
C HIS A 88 7.89 -13.64 0.52
N GLU A 89 7.10 -13.81 -0.53
CA GLU A 89 7.57 -14.28 -1.84
C GLU A 89 8.33 -13.17 -2.57
N VAL A 90 7.91 -11.92 -2.34
CA VAL A 90 8.56 -10.73 -2.88
C VAL A 90 9.70 -10.27 -1.97
N HIS A 91 9.47 -10.29 -0.67
CA HIS A 91 10.39 -9.86 0.37
C HIS A 91 10.58 -11.00 1.40
N PRO A 92 11.51 -11.95 1.15
CA PRO A 92 11.65 -13.16 1.94
C PRO A 92 11.92 -12.94 3.44
N ARG A 93 12.45 -11.78 3.82
CA ARG A 93 12.65 -11.41 5.22
C ARG A 93 11.34 -11.22 5.99
N ASP A 94 10.24 -10.95 5.28
CA ASP A 94 8.93 -10.69 5.87
C ASP A 94 8.05 -11.95 6.04
N LEU A 95 8.62 -13.13 5.83
CA LEU A 95 7.91 -14.41 6.00
C LEU A 95 7.19 -14.53 7.37
N TYR A 96 7.79 -13.98 8.40
CA TYR A 96 7.29 -14.07 9.77
C TYR A 96 6.27 -12.98 10.12
N VAL A 97 6.04 -12.00 9.22
CA VAL A 97 5.16 -10.86 9.53
C VAL A 97 3.70 -11.23 9.42
N ALA A 98 3.30 -11.96 8.37
CA ALA A 98 1.89 -12.35 8.18
C ALA A 98 1.69 -13.65 7.37
N GLY A 99 2.75 -14.42 7.14
CA GLY A 99 2.67 -15.64 6.36
C GLY A 99 2.08 -15.43 4.96
N ARG A 100 1.28 -16.38 4.47
CA ARG A 100 0.64 -16.33 3.13
C ARG A 100 -0.65 -15.52 3.08
N ALA A 101 -1.16 -15.10 4.22
CA ALA A 101 -2.45 -14.40 4.31
C ALA A 101 -2.35 -12.92 3.96
N TRP A 102 -1.14 -12.38 3.85
CA TRP A 102 -0.88 -11.01 3.41
C TRP A 102 -0.26 -10.99 2.02
N ARG A 103 -1.06 -10.62 1.03
CA ARG A 103 -0.64 -10.46 -0.36
C ARG A 103 -0.39 -9.00 -0.69
N THR A 104 0.58 -8.71 -1.55
CA THR A 104 0.97 -7.35 -1.91
C THR A 104 1.17 -7.21 -3.40
N PHE A 105 0.54 -6.18 -3.99
CA PHE A 105 0.73 -5.80 -5.36
C PHE A 105 1.47 -4.46 -5.41
N LEU A 106 2.79 -4.54 -5.57
CA LEU A 106 3.67 -3.37 -5.56
C LEU A 106 3.57 -2.59 -6.87
N LEU A 107 3.38 -1.28 -6.78
CA LEU A 107 3.37 -0.33 -7.90
C LEU A 107 4.68 0.44 -7.98
N LYS A 108 5.22 0.78 -6.82
CA LYS A 108 6.46 1.53 -6.67
C LYS A 108 7.16 1.09 -5.39
N ILE A 109 8.47 0.99 -5.41
CA ILE A 109 9.28 0.67 -4.24
C ILE A 109 10.55 1.52 -4.19
N TRP A 110 10.72 2.30 -3.12
CA TRP A 110 11.84 3.22 -2.92
C TRP A 110 12.16 4.06 -4.17
N GLY A 111 11.12 4.59 -4.82
CA GLY A 111 11.22 5.43 -6.00
C GLY A 111 11.40 4.68 -7.34
N HIS A 112 11.50 3.36 -7.33
CA HIS A 112 11.48 2.56 -8.54
C HIS A 112 10.05 2.14 -8.88
N GLU A 113 9.61 2.46 -10.07
CA GLU A 113 8.34 1.98 -10.61
C GLU A 113 8.46 0.51 -11.04
N ILE A 114 7.35 -0.23 -10.89
CA ILE A 114 7.19 -1.57 -11.43
C ILE A 114 6.20 -1.45 -12.59
N VAL A 115 6.76 -1.24 -13.78
CA VAL A 115 6.01 -0.84 -14.99
C VAL A 115 4.95 -1.87 -15.36
N GLU A 116 5.25 -3.16 -15.23
CA GLU A 116 4.34 -4.26 -15.49
C GLU A 116 3.09 -4.17 -14.60
N ASN A 117 3.29 -3.83 -13.35
CA ASN A 117 2.20 -3.73 -12.38
C ASN A 117 1.41 -2.43 -12.54
N THR A 118 2.07 -1.31 -12.79
CA THR A 118 1.39 -0.02 -13.00
C THR A 118 0.54 -0.02 -14.25
N ALA A 119 0.94 -0.76 -15.29
CA ALA A 119 0.15 -0.95 -16.51
C ALA A 119 -1.17 -1.71 -16.27
N ALA A 120 -1.25 -2.55 -15.24
CA ALA A 120 -2.48 -3.26 -14.87
C ALA A 120 -3.49 -2.36 -14.11
N VAL A 121 -3.03 -1.28 -13.48
CA VAL A 121 -3.84 -0.37 -12.65
C VAL A 121 -3.55 1.11 -12.97
N PRO A 122 -3.76 1.52 -14.22
CA PRO A 122 -3.31 2.82 -14.74
C PRO A 122 -3.98 4.01 -14.06
N ASP A 123 -5.26 3.90 -13.71
CA ASP A 123 -6.01 4.98 -13.04
C ASP A 123 -5.50 5.20 -11.61
N THR A 124 -5.15 4.12 -10.91
CA THR A 124 -4.51 4.15 -9.59
C THR A 124 -3.14 4.79 -9.67
N TYR A 125 -2.32 4.36 -10.63
CA TYR A 125 -0.98 4.91 -10.79
C TYR A 125 -1.01 6.40 -11.15
N ALA A 126 -1.94 6.81 -12.02
CA ALA A 126 -2.14 8.22 -12.34
C ALA A 126 -2.54 9.06 -11.10
N ALA A 127 -3.36 8.52 -10.20
CA ALA A 127 -3.73 9.19 -8.96
C ALA A 127 -2.52 9.35 -8.00
N ILE A 128 -1.75 8.28 -7.82
CA ILE A 128 -0.56 8.27 -6.96
C ILE A 128 0.52 9.22 -7.50
N SER A 129 0.72 9.27 -8.82
CA SER A 129 1.75 10.09 -9.47
C SER A 129 1.55 11.61 -9.27
N ARG A 130 0.34 12.02 -8.88
CA ARG A 130 0.05 13.42 -8.52
C ARG A 130 0.45 13.78 -7.10
N ILE A 131 0.82 12.79 -6.28
CA ILE A 131 1.25 13.01 -4.90
C ILE A 131 2.77 13.21 -4.88
N PRO A 132 3.27 14.40 -4.54
CA PRO A 132 4.71 14.64 -4.50
C PRO A 132 5.42 13.76 -3.47
N GLY A 133 6.63 13.32 -3.80
CA GLY A 133 7.50 12.60 -2.85
C GLY A 133 7.12 11.15 -2.59
N VAL A 134 6.11 10.59 -3.26
CA VAL A 134 5.78 9.16 -3.14
C VAL A 134 6.93 8.31 -3.64
N HIS A 135 7.44 7.46 -2.76
CA HIS A 135 8.53 6.55 -3.09
C HIS A 135 8.13 5.07 -3.03
N THR A 136 7.08 4.71 -2.31
CA THR A 136 6.54 3.35 -2.25
C THR A 136 5.02 3.40 -2.35
N ALA A 137 4.44 2.51 -3.14
CA ALA A 137 3.00 2.36 -3.26
C ALA A 137 2.63 0.93 -3.60
N LEU A 138 1.60 0.40 -2.92
CA LEU A 138 1.16 -0.97 -3.11
C LEU A 138 -0.30 -1.17 -2.68
N PHE A 139 -0.99 -2.12 -3.29
CA PHE A 139 -2.18 -2.70 -2.70
C PHE A 139 -1.79 -3.74 -1.65
N SER A 140 -2.27 -3.57 -0.43
CA SER A 140 -2.11 -4.47 0.70
C SER A 140 -3.40 -5.23 0.92
N ILE A 141 -3.39 -6.52 0.64
CA ILE A 141 -4.55 -7.41 0.68
C ILE A 141 -4.36 -8.38 1.85
N LEU A 142 -5.14 -8.22 2.90
CA LEU A 142 -5.12 -9.08 4.07
C LEU A 142 -6.38 -9.93 4.11
N HIS A 143 -6.21 -11.24 3.99
CA HIS A 143 -7.33 -12.18 4.02
C HIS A 143 -7.99 -12.24 5.41
N GLY A 144 -9.15 -12.88 5.46
CA GLY A 144 -9.84 -13.10 6.72
C GLY A 144 -9.05 -13.98 7.69
N TYR A 145 -9.29 -13.80 8.98
CA TYR A 145 -8.62 -14.49 10.09
C TYR A 145 -7.10 -14.43 10.05
N ALA A 146 -6.56 -13.28 9.61
CA ALA A 146 -5.14 -13.06 9.46
C ALA A 146 -4.61 -11.95 10.37
N GLU A 147 -3.32 -12.01 10.64
CA GLU A 147 -2.61 -11.05 11.48
C GLU A 147 -1.29 -10.66 10.82
N ILE A 148 -0.97 -9.37 10.88
CA ILE A 148 0.37 -8.83 10.60
C ILE A 148 0.98 -8.51 11.96
N VAL A 149 2.00 -9.27 12.37
CA VAL A 149 2.60 -9.14 13.71
C VAL A 149 3.24 -7.78 13.95
N PRO A 150 3.46 -7.38 15.22
CA PRO A 150 4.11 -6.11 15.56
C PRO A 150 5.44 -5.93 14.84
N HIS A 151 5.57 -4.81 14.14
CA HIS A 151 6.76 -4.44 13.39
C HIS A 151 6.93 -2.92 13.31
N ARG A 152 8.05 -2.47 12.75
CA ARG A 152 8.37 -1.05 12.53
C ARG A 152 9.00 -0.88 11.16
N GLY A 153 8.75 0.24 10.51
CA GLY A 153 9.45 0.62 9.29
C GLY A 153 10.92 0.92 9.53
N SER A 154 11.74 0.69 8.52
CA SER A 154 13.20 0.73 8.60
C SER A 154 13.82 2.12 8.45
N ALA A 155 13.03 3.15 8.12
CA ALA A 155 13.56 4.48 7.82
C ALA A 155 12.78 5.59 8.51
N ALA A 156 13.49 6.42 9.29
CA ALA A 156 12.93 7.63 9.89
C ALA A 156 12.53 8.64 8.80
N GLY A 157 11.42 9.34 9.03
CA GLY A 157 10.89 10.33 8.10
C GLY A 157 9.98 9.76 7.02
N VAL A 158 9.70 8.46 7.04
CA VAL A 158 8.69 7.85 6.17
C VAL A 158 7.31 8.02 6.82
N ILE A 159 6.45 8.71 6.11
CA ILE A 159 5.04 8.86 6.47
C ILE A 159 4.23 7.90 5.61
N ARG A 160 3.44 7.07 6.27
CA ARG A 160 2.62 6.04 5.63
C ARG A 160 1.16 6.44 5.60
N PHE A 161 0.56 6.37 4.43
CA PHE A 161 -0.88 6.45 4.23
C PHE A 161 -1.46 5.07 4.01
N HIS A 162 -2.52 4.77 4.72
CA HIS A 162 -3.46 3.72 4.37
C HIS A 162 -4.71 4.37 3.77
N TYR A 163 -5.00 4.08 2.51
CA TYR A 163 -6.24 4.48 1.87
C TYR A 163 -7.14 3.26 1.70
N PRO A 164 -8.15 3.06 2.56
CA PRO A 164 -8.97 1.87 2.58
C PRO A 164 -9.91 1.80 1.37
N LEU A 165 -9.94 0.64 0.70
CA LEU A 165 -10.73 0.38 -0.51
C LEU A 165 -11.77 -0.73 -0.30
N ILE A 166 -11.43 -1.73 0.51
CA ILE A 166 -12.34 -2.78 0.97
C ILE A 166 -12.12 -2.93 2.46
N VAL A 167 -13.19 -2.83 3.22
CA VAL A 167 -13.21 -2.97 4.67
C VAL A 167 -14.28 -3.99 5.05
N PRO A 168 -13.99 -4.93 5.96
CA PRO A 168 -14.99 -5.86 6.46
C PRO A 168 -16.25 -5.18 7.01
N SER A 169 -17.37 -5.84 6.93
CA SER A 169 -18.66 -5.34 7.43
C SER A 169 -18.70 -5.11 8.94
N GLU A 170 -17.82 -5.78 9.68
CA GLU A 170 -17.58 -5.61 11.12
C GLU A 170 -16.23 -4.93 11.33
N PRO A 171 -16.11 -3.61 11.11
CA PRO A 171 -14.83 -2.91 11.12
C PRO A 171 -14.13 -2.97 12.49
N GLU A 172 -14.86 -3.10 13.57
CA GLU A 172 -14.33 -3.24 14.93
C GLU A 172 -13.55 -4.57 15.13
N LYS A 173 -13.78 -5.57 14.28
CA LYS A 173 -13.05 -6.83 14.26
C LYS A 173 -11.84 -6.81 13.32
N CYS A 174 -11.64 -5.70 12.59
CA CYS A 174 -10.50 -5.53 11.67
C CYS A 174 -9.83 -4.18 11.92
N TRP A 175 -8.70 -4.18 12.60
CA TRP A 175 -8.06 -2.98 13.09
C TRP A 175 -6.54 -3.00 12.96
N ILE A 176 -5.95 -1.82 13.08
CA ILE A 176 -4.51 -1.60 13.22
C ILE A 176 -4.23 -0.97 14.57
N GLU A 177 -3.25 -1.48 15.29
CA GLU A 177 -2.70 -0.81 16.47
C GLU A 177 -1.45 -0.04 16.06
N ILE A 178 -1.36 1.21 16.50
CA ILE A 178 -0.22 2.09 16.25
C ILE A 178 0.16 2.74 17.58
N GLY A 179 1.35 2.42 18.08
CA GLY A 179 1.86 2.99 19.33
C GLY A 179 0.95 2.74 20.55
N GLY A 180 0.27 1.59 20.61
CA GLY A 180 -0.61 1.20 21.70
C GLY A 180 -2.08 1.66 21.55
N HIS A 181 -2.45 2.25 20.42
CA HIS A 181 -3.81 2.71 20.14
C HIS A 181 -4.41 2.00 18.95
N HIS A 182 -5.67 1.54 19.05
CA HIS A 182 -6.40 0.91 17.96
C HIS A 182 -7.04 1.93 17.03
N PHE A 183 -6.90 1.70 15.72
CA PHE A 183 -7.54 2.46 14.65
C PHE A 183 -8.31 1.51 13.74
N PHE A 184 -9.49 1.96 13.32
CA PHE A 184 -10.38 1.21 12.45
C PHE A 184 -10.41 1.87 11.07
N TRP A 185 -10.34 1.08 10.02
CA TRP A 185 -10.48 1.62 8.68
C TRP A 185 -11.95 1.88 8.33
N ARG A 186 -12.15 2.96 7.59
CA ARG A 186 -13.41 3.25 6.90
C ARG A 186 -13.11 3.49 5.43
N GLU A 187 -13.89 2.90 4.54
CA GLU A 187 -13.68 3.01 3.10
C GLU A 187 -13.60 4.47 2.66
N GLY A 188 -12.56 4.81 1.90
CA GLY A 188 -12.31 6.16 1.40
C GLY A 188 -11.83 7.18 2.43
N GLU A 189 -11.62 6.78 3.70
CA GLU A 189 -11.07 7.64 4.75
C GLU A 189 -9.60 7.29 5.03
N PRO A 190 -8.64 8.19 4.71
CA PRO A 190 -7.23 7.89 4.91
C PRO A 190 -6.86 7.79 6.40
N LEU A 191 -5.93 6.90 6.71
CA LEU A 191 -5.21 6.85 7.98
C LEU A 191 -3.74 7.14 7.72
N VAL A 192 -3.15 8.08 8.46
CA VAL A 192 -1.77 8.54 8.29
C VAL A 192 -0.99 8.31 9.56
N PHE A 193 0.19 7.71 9.44
CA PHE A 193 1.07 7.50 10.60
C PHE A 193 2.54 7.47 10.21
N ASP A 194 3.39 7.60 11.22
CA ASP A 194 4.84 7.39 11.08
C ASP A 194 5.13 5.89 11.08
N ASP A 195 5.67 5.38 9.99
CA ASP A 195 5.98 3.97 9.77
C ASP A 195 6.98 3.39 10.80
N THR A 196 7.80 4.24 11.43
CA THR A 196 8.74 3.81 12.47
C THR A 196 8.07 3.51 13.81
N ARG A 197 6.82 3.91 14.00
CA ARG A 197 6.04 3.51 15.18
C ARG A 197 5.69 2.04 15.10
N GLU A 198 5.77 1.36 16.24
CA GLU A 198 5.33 -0.03 16.29
C GLU A 198 3.87 -0.11 15.92
N HIS A 199 3.58 -0.95 14.94
CA HIS A 199 2.24 -1.17 14.47
C HIS A 199 2.02 -2.63 14.07
N TRP A 200 0.78 -3.08 14.19
CA TRP A 200 0.35 -4.41 13.82
C TRP A 200 -1.13 -4.43 13.46
N VAL A 201 -1.54 -5.45 12.73
CA VAL A 201 -2.89 -5.53 12.15
C VAL A 201 -3.51 -6.85 12.54
N LYS A 202 -4.79 -6.81 12.87
CA LYS A 202 -5.59 -8.01 13.08
C LYS A 202 -6.89 -7.94 12.31
N ASN A 203 -7.18 -8.98 11.55
CA ASN A 203 -8.45 -9.21 10.88
C ASN A 203 -9.07 -10.46 11.46
N GLN A 204 -10.09 -10.30 12.30
CA GLN A 204 -10.81 -11.38 12.97
C GLN A 204 -12.10 -11.76 12.24
N THR A 205 -12.35 -11.18 11.07
CA THR A 205 -13.49 -11.49 10.20
C THR A 205 -13.10 -12.56 9.18
N ASP A 206 -14.07 -13.12 8.50
CA ASP A 206 -13.87 -13.98 7.31
C ASP A 206 -13.64 -13.20 6.02
N GLN A 207 -13.79 -11.87 6.06
CA GLN A 207 -13.73 -10.99 4.89
C GLN A 207 -12.32 -10.46 4.68
N THR A 208 -11.98 -10.20 3.42
CA THR A 208 -10.69 -9.60 3.03
C THR A 208 -10.72 -8.08 3.26
N ARG A 209 -9.63 -7.54 3.81
CA ARG A 209 -9.37 -6.11 3.88
C ARG A 209 -8.35 -5.71 2.80
N VAL A 210 -8.66 -4.64 2.04
CA VAL A 210 -7.71 -4.07 1.07
C VAL A 210 -7.50 -2.59 1.36
N VAL A 211 -6.24 -2.19 1.49
CA VAL A 211 -5.83 -0.79 1.55
C VAL A 211 -4.77 -0.51 0.48
N LEU A 212 -4.84 0.68 -0.12
CA LEU A 212 -3.73 1.21 -0.88
C LEU A 212 -2.77 1.88 0.10
N ILE A 213 -1.57 1.32 0.24
CA ILE A 213 -0.50 1.89 1.06
C ILE A 213 0.34 2.80 0.17
N ILE A 214 0.64 4.00 0.69
CA ILE A 214 1.48 4.98 0.02
C ILE A 214 2.44 5.54 1.06
N ASP A 215 3.75 5.43 0.77
CA ASP A 215 4.79 6.00 1.61
C ASP A 215 5.45 7.19 0.88
N PHE A 216 5.66 8.26 1.62
CA PHE A 216 6.39 9.43 1.15
C PHE A 216 7.33 9.95 2.24
N ASN A 217 8.35 10.69 1.82
CA ASN A 217 9.26 11.32 2.76
C ASN A 217 8.65 12.60 3.31
N ALA A 218 8.67 12.74 4.63
CA ALA A 218 8.33 13.98 5.29
C ALA A 218 9.31 15.09 4.86
N ASP A 219 8.79 16.29 4.63
CA ASP A 219 9.61 17.47 4.40
C ASP A 219 10.27 17.92 5.71
N MET A 220 11.60 17.89 5.75
CA MET A 220 12.38 18.11 6.95
C MET A 220 13.36 19.27 6.79
N PRO A 221 13.53 20.10 7.83
CA PRO A 221 14.54 21.14 7.81
C PRO A 221 15.95 20.56 7.92
N PHE A 222 16.93 21.36 7.49
CA PHE A 222 18.35 21.07 7.73
C PHE A 222 18.64 20.97 9.26
N PRO A 223 19.49 20.04 9.70
CA PRO A 223 20.23 18.99 8.95
C PRO A 223 19.48 17.66 8.79
N VAL A 224 18.25 17.54 9.27
CA VAL A 224 17.50 16.29 9.29
C VAL A 224 17.19 15.81 7.88
N ASN A 225 16.87 16.74 6.98
CA ASN A 225 16.63 16.42 5.56
C ASN A 225 17.84 15.75 4.89
N LEU A 226 19.07 16.12 5.28
CA LEU A 226 20.28 15.48 4.75
C LEU A 226 20.38 14.03 5.20
N TYR A 227 20.08 13.76 6.47
CA TYR A 227 20.04 12.38 7.00
C TYR A 227 18.98 11.53 6.29
N THR A 228 17.75 12.04 6.17
CA THR A 228 16.66 11.30 5.51
C THR A 228 16.94 11.07 4.03
N ALA A 229 17.51 12.07 3.32
CA ALA A 229 17.91 11.94 1.92
C ALA A 229 19.04 10.92 1.72
N LEU A 230 20.07 10.95 2.57
CA LEU A 230 21.15 9.96 2.52
C LEU A 230 20.60 8.54 2.77
N ARG A 231 19.79 8.38 3.79
CA ARG A 231 19.17 7.11 4.17
C ARG A 231 18.30 6.57 3.03
N TYR A 232 17.46 7.43 2.46
CA TYR A 232 16.63 7.09 1.30
C TYR A 232 17.48 6.60 0.12
N ASN A 233 18.55 7.32 -0.22
CA ASN A 233 19.42 6.95 -1.33
C ASN A 233 20.15 5.63 -1.10
N LEU A 234 20.62 5.37 0.12
CA LEU A 234 21.25 4.10 0.47
C LEU A 234 20.28 2.93 0.31
N ILE A 235 19.06 3.07 0.81
CA ILE A 235 18.03 2.01 0.69
C ILE A 235 17.64 1.84 -0.78
N ARG A 236 17.36 2.92 -1.48
CA ARG A 236 16.94 2.91 -2.89
C ARG A 236 17.90 2.10 -3.79
N HIS A 237 19.21 2.26 -3.57
CA HIS A 237 20.25 1.60 -4.39
C HIS A 237 20.71 0.26 -3.80
N SER A 238 20.08 -0.23 -2.75
CA SER A 238 20.44 -1.52 -2.15
C SER A 238 20.11 -2.69 -3.10
N THR A 239 20.89 -3.76 -2.98
CA THR A 239 20.63 -5.01 -3.71
C THR A 239 19.29 -5.62 -3.32
N GLU A 240 18.82 -5.38 -2.09
CA GLU A 240 17.56 -5.84 -1.58
C GLU A 240 16.38 -5.19 -2.31
N VAL A 241 16.36 -3.86 -2.44
CA VAL A 241 15.31 -3.15 -3.19
C VAL A 241 15.26 -3.58 -4.64
N LYS A 242 16.44 -3.79 -5.27
CA LYS A 242 16.51 -4.33 -6.62
C LYS A 242 15.88 -5.72 -6.70
N ALA A 243 16.23 -6.61 -5.79
CA ALA A 243 15.70 -7.98 -5.78
C ALA A 243 14.19 -8.02 -5.51
N VAL A 244 13.68 -7.15 -4.62
CA VAL A 244 12.23 -7.02 -4.37
C VAL A 244 11.51 -6.53 -5.62
N ARG A 245 12.02 -5.49 -6.28
CA ARG A 245 11.45 -4.97 -7.53
C ARG A 245 11.34 -6.06 -8.60
N ASP A 246 12.44 -6.80 -8.80
CA ASP A 246 12.51 -7.82 -9.85
C ASP A 246 11.57 -9.02 -9.58
N ARG A 247 11.28 -9.34 -8.30
CA ARG A 247 10.30 -10.37 -7.90
C ARG A 247 8.86 -9.88 -7.90
N ALA A 248 8.65 -8.58 -7.72
CA ALA A 248 7.32 -8.00 -7.61
C ALA A 248 6.64 -7.78 -8.97
N ALA A 249 7.40 -7.81 -10.07
CA ALA A 249 6.84 -7.75 -11.41
C ALA A 249 6.07 -9.05 -11.70
N ILE A 250 4.75 -8.94 -11.81
CA ILE A 250 3.87 -10.08 -12.08
C ILE A 250 3.09 -9.87 -13.37
N GLY A 251 2.68 -10.97 -13.98
CA GLY A 251 2.12 -11.01 -15.33
C GLY A 251 0.64 -10.62 -15.45
N VAL A 252 0.09 -9.80 -14.54
CA VAL A 252 -1.28 -9.29 -14.69
C VAL A 252 -1.37 -8.46 -15.97
N PRO A 253 -2.31 -8.76 -16.89
CA PRO A 253 -2.40 -8.07 -18.17
C PRO A 253 -2.60 -6.56 -18.00
N PRO A 254 -2.04 -5.73 -18.88
CA PRO A 254 -2.28 -4.29 -18.90
C PRO A 254 -3.76 -3.95 -19.05
N ARG A 255 -4.18 -2.87 -18.39
CA ARG A 255 -5.54 -2.35 -18.46
C ARG A 255 -5.55 -0.96 -19.08
N LYS A 256 -6.52 -0.68 -19.97
CA LYS A 256 -6.69 0.68 -20.49
C LYS A 256 -7.23 1.63 -19.41
N PRO A 257 -6.77 2.88 -19.35
CA PRO A 257 -7.30 3.90 -18.45
C PRO A 257 -8.81 4.13 -18.63
N ALA A 258 -9.48 4.65 -17.62
CA ALA A 258 -10.93 4.90 -17.68
C ALA A 258 -11.32 5.87 -18.81
N THR A 259 -10.47 6.85 -19.11
CA THR A 259 -10.66 7.79 -20.23
C THR A 259 -10.71 7.08 -21.57
N GLU A 260 -9.79 6.19 -21.85
CA GLU A 260 -9.73 5.44 -23.11
C GLU A 260 -10.84 4.38 -23.22
N ARG A 261 -11.32 3.84 -22.10
CA ARG A 261 -12.45 2.91 -22.07
C ARG A 261 -13.76 3.61 -22.42
N ALA A 262 -13.94 4.86 -21.99
CA ALA A 262 -15.12 5.67 -22.33
C ALA A 262 -15.17 6.00 -23.82
N ASP A 263 -14.04 6.37 -24.41
CA ASP A 263 -13.93 6.69 -25.83
C ASP A 263 -14.21 5.46 -26.72
N GLY A 264 -13.76 4.28 -26.30
CA GLY A 264 -14.05 3.02 -26.99
C GLY A 264 -15.53 2.66 -27.01
N LEU A 265 -16.27 2.94 -25.94
CA LEU A 265 -17.71 2.73 -25.86
C LEU A 265 -18.49 3.70 -26.79
N ILE A 266 -18.06 4.97 -26.85
CA ILE A 266 -18.66 5.99 -27.72
C ILE A 266 -18.38 5.67 -29.20
N SER A 267 -17.16 5.24 -29.53
CA SER A 267 -16.80 4.84 -30.90
C SER A 267 -17.54 3.59 -31.34
N GLY A 268 -17.68 2.58 -30.48
CA GLY A 268 -18.46 1.37 -30.77
C GLY A 268 -19.95 1.64 -30.98
N ALA A 269 -20.53 2.54 -30.16
CA ALA A 269 -21.92 2.94 -30.31
C ALA A 269 -22.19 3.69 -31.65
N ARG A 270 -21.24 4.55 -32.09
CA ARG A 270 -21.34 5.23 -33.40
C ARG A 270 -21.26 4.23 -34.56
N HIS A 271 -20.36 3.24 -34.48
CA HIS A 271 -20.23 2.24 -35.55
C HIS A 271 -21.46 1.33 -35.67
N MET A 272 -22.08 0.97 -34.53
CA MET A 272 -23.35 0.22 -34.54
C MET A 272 -24.53 1.02 -35.11
N THR A 273 -24.54 2.34 -34.93
CA THR A 273 -25.59 3.21 -35.49
C THR A 273 -25.43 3.41 -37.01
N GLU A 274 -24.17 3.47 -37.50
CA GLU A 274 -23.90 3.57 -38.95
C GLU A 274 -24.25 2.27 -39.71
N VAL A 275 -23.95 1.11 -39.11
CA VAL A 275 -24.31 -0.19 -39.73
C VAL A 275 -25.81 -0.41 -39.76
N ALA A 276 -26.57 0.10 -38.78
CA ALA A 276 -28.04 -0.01 -38.77
C ALA A 276 -28.72 0.90 -39.75
N THR A 277 -28.10 1.98 -40.22
CA THR A 277 -28.67 2.93 -41.18
C THR A 277 -28.42 2.55 -42.65
N THR A 278 -27.51 1.62 -42.95
CA THR A 278 -27.17 1.18 -44.29
C THR A 278 -27.97 -0.03 -44.80
N SER A 279 -28.74 -0.70 -43.92
CA SER A 279 -29.63 -1.81 -44.30
C SER A 279 -31.08 -1.35 -44.55
N ARG A 280 -31.34 -0.56 -45.60
CA ARG A 280 -32.69 -0.38 -46.13
C ARG A 280 -33.01 -1.56 -47.06
N PRO A 281 -34.15 -2.25 -46.87
CA PRO A 281 -34.58 -3.28 -47.83
C PRO A 281 -35.04 -2.61 -49.14
N GLY A 282 -34.48 -3.11 -50.23
CA GLY A 282 -34.88 -2.71 -51.58
C GLY A 282 -36.37 -2.95 -51.81
N LYS A 283 -37.07 -1.94 -52.30
CA LYS A 283 -38.44 -2.08 -52.81
C LYS A 283 -38.40 -2.99 -54.03
N SER A 284 -39.01 -4.17 -53.94
CA SER A 284 -39.45 -4.95 -55.10
C SER A 284 -40.70 -4.31 -55.63
N GLY A 285 -40.62 -3.69 -56.81
CA GLY A 285 -41.78 -3.38 -57.63
C GLY A 285 -42.18 -4.62 -58.40
N HIS A 286 -43.42 -4.99 -58.24
CA HIS A 286 -44.44 -5.28 -59.31
C HIS A 286 -45.77 -5.57 -58.65
#